data_41f720e3afef14ba13c56f538b9ef86c
#
_entry.id   41f720e3afef14ba13c56f538b9ef86c
#
_cell.length_a   1.000
_cell.length_b   1.000
_cell.length_c   1.000
_cell.angle_alpha   90.00
_cell.angle_beta   90.00
_cell.angle_gamma   90.00
#
_symmetry.space_group_name_H-M   'P 1'
#
loop_
_entity.id
_entity.type
_entity.pdbx_description
1 polymer ?
#
loop_
_entity_poly.entity_id
_entity_poly.type
_entity_poly.pdbx_seq_one_letter_code
_entity_poly.pdbx_strand_id
1 'polypeptide(L)'
;MECNTEADFQKLLQAEEREIEQMVANIVRVKPDVVCTEKGLSDLAQHYFMKAGVTALRRLRKTDNNRLARISGATIVHRPEELQESDVGTLCDLFEVKKIADDYWTFISSKPDVDTRACTIVLRGANKDVMNEVERNLWDAMNVARNIVLDPRLVPGGGASEMAVSYELNRLSKSVEGVRQIPYRNVALAMEVVPRTLMQNCGADVVRLITELRAKHAQDPAKNWSWGIDGIRGAIADMYDTGVWEPFVVKAQTFKSAIESACMLLRVDDILSGASKRDKSQQQPSAKAIEDSELSEPGMGMGGMPMGGMPMMG
;
A
#
# COMPACT_ATOMS: atom_id res chain seq x y z
N MET A 1 26.40 -16.09 27.63
CA MET A 1 27.11 -17.23 28.19
C MET A 1 28.21 -17.60 27.20
N GLU A 2 29.44 -17.66 27.62
CA GLU A 2 30.53 -18.18 26.79
C GLU A 2 30.60 -19.69 26.98
N CYS A 3 30.43 -20.45 25.89
CA CYS A 3 30.48 -21.91 25.92
C CYS A 3 31.89 -22.34 25.56
N ASN A 4 32.67 -22.79 26.56
CA ASN A 4 34.05 -23.21 26.36
C ASN A 4 34.23 -24.72 26.43
N THR A 5 33.20 -25.47 26.86
CA THR A 5 33.25 -26.92 26.99
C THR A 5 32.02 -27.60 26.39
N GLU A 6 32.16 -28.86 26.00
CA GLU A 6 31.05 -29.70 25.49
C GLU A 6 29.90 -29.82 26.53
N ALA A 7 30.27 -29.90 27.81
CA ALA A 7 29.31 -29.95 28.91
C ALA A 7 28.48 -28.66 29.05
N ASP A 8 29.07 -27.50 28.73
CA ASP A 8 28.37 -26.22 28.77
C ASP A 8 27.41 -26.08 27.56
N PHE A 9 27.81 -26.64 26.41
CA PHE A 9 26.93 -26.69 25.23
C PHE A 9 25.69 -27.56 25.47
N GLN A 10 25.87 -28.74 26.09
CA GLN A 10 24.74 -29.61 26.46
C GLN A 10 23.79 -28.93 27.46
N LYS A 11 24.32 -28.19 28.46
CA LYS A 11 23.49 -27.42 29.38
C LYS A 11 22.71 -26.31 28.69
N LEU A 12 23.32 -25.65 27.69
CA LEU A 12 22.65 -24.61 26.90
C LEU A 12 21.48 -25.18 26.12
N LEU A 13 21.68 -26.30 25.43
CA LEU A 13 20.60 -26.98 24.69
C LEU A 13 19.46 -27.40 25.61
N GLN A 14 19.76 -27.96 26.79
CA GLN A 14 18.75 -28.32 27.77
C GLN A 14 17.99 -27.07 28.32
N ALA A 15 18.68 -25.95 28.46
CA ALA A 15 18.03 -24.69 28.88
C ALA A 15 17.12 -24.16 27.83
N GLU A 16 17.54 -24.17 26.56
CA GLU A 16 16.71 -23.78 25.41
C GLU A 16 15.46 -24.66 25.28
N GLU A 17 15.62 -25.97 25.40
CA GLU A 17 14.51 -26.93 25.35
C GLU A 17 13.48 -26.65 26.45
N ARG A 18 13.92 -26.44 27.68
CA ARG A 18 13.05 -26.12 28.82
C ARG A 18 12.32 -24.78 28.64
N GLU A 19 13.02 -23.77 28.11
CA GLU A 19 12.43 -22.47 27.86
C GLU A 19 11.32 -22.54 26.80
N ILE A 20 11.57 -23.26 25.70
CA ILE A 20 10.56 -23.49 24.64
C ILE A 20 9.37 -24.29 25.18
N GLU A 21 9.63 -25.36 25.97
CA GLU A 21 8.56 -26.13 26.61
C GLU A 21 7.70 -25.24 27.52
N GLN A 22 8.31 -24.39 28.32
CA GLN A 22 7.59 -23.48 29.21
C GLN A 22 6.79 -22.42 28.45
N MET A 23 7.35 -21.85 27.36
CA MET A 23 6.62 -20.92 26.49
C MET A 23 5.37 -21.59 25.89
N VAL A 24 5.52 -22.79 25.36
CA VAL A 24 4.37 -23.55 24.79
C VAL A 24 3.36 -23.91 25.89
N ALA A 25 3.81 -24.33 27.08
CA ALA A 25 2.93 -24.62 28.21
C ALA A 25 2.10 -23.41 28.63
N ASN A 26 2.69 -22.20 28.63
CA ASN A 26 1.97 -20.96 28.92
C ASN A 26 0.87 -20.69 27.88
N ILE A 27 1.11 -20.98 26.62
CA ILE A 27 0.12 -20.83 25.55
C ILE A 27 -0.99 -21.90 25.66
N VAL A 28 -0.63 -23.13 25.88
CA VAL A 28 -1.58 -24.25 26.00
C VAL A 28 -2.48 -24.11 27.25
N ARG A 29 -1.99 -23.44 28.30
CA ARG A 29 -2.76 -23.16 29.51
C ARG A 29 -4.10 -22.48 29.23
N VAL A 30 -4.18 -21.58 28.26
CA VAL A 30 -5.43 -20.88 27.87
C VAL A 30 -6.28 -21.66 26.87
N LYS A 31 -5.89 -22.92 26.57
CA LYS A 31 -6.61 -23.89 25.71
C LYS A 31 -7.02 -23.33 24.34
N PRO A 32 -6.10 -22.79 23.54
CA PRO A 32 -6.42 -22.33 22.19
C PRO A 32 -6.55 -23.54 21.24
N ASP A 33 -7.47 -23.47 20.27
CA ASP A 33 -7.55 -24.43 19.17
C ASP A 33 -6.49 -24.13 18.09
N VAL A 34 -6.25 -22.83 17.85
CA VAL A 34 -5.32 -22.34 16.84
C VAL A 34 -4.42 -21.25 17.43
N VAL A 35 -3.13 -21.33 17.13
CA VAL A 35 -2.12 -20.33 17.48
C VAL A 35 -1.55 -19.73 16.20
N CYS A 36 -1.56 -18.40 16.11
CA CYS A 36 -1.02 -17.66 14.96
C CYS A 36 0.17 -16.80 15.38
N THR A 37 1.30 -16.94 14.69
CA THR A 37 2.50 -16.17 14.99
C THR A 37 3.00 -15.36 13.80
N GLU A 38 3.51 -14.16 14.05
CA GLU A 38 4.15 -13.31 13.04
C GLU A 38 5.53 -13.85 12.66
N LYS A 39 6.27 -14.35 13.64
CA LYS A 39 7.61 -14.90 13.46
C LYS A 39 7.59 -16.40 13.25
N GLY A 40 8.77 -16.98 13.02
CA GLY A 40 8.93 -18.42 12.91
C GLY A 40 8.67 -19.13 14.24
N LEU A 41 8.26 -20.37 14.14
CA LEU A 41 8.23 -21.34 15.24
C LEU A 41 9.37 -22.33 15.04
N SER A 42 10.08 -22.67 16.11
CA SER A 42 11.07 -23.76 16.08
C SER A 42 10.37 -25.11 15.88
N ASP A 43 11.10 -26.07 15.34
CA ASP A 43 10.54 -27.42 15.13
C ASP A 43 10.18 -28.09 16.46
N LEU A 44 10.92 -27.76 17.52
CA LEU A 44 10.63 -28.22 18.88
C LEU A 44 9.30 -27.64 19.39
N ALA A 45 9.05 -26.34 19.19
CA ALA A 45 7.76 -25.73 19.55
C ALA A 45 6.61 -26.34 18.76
N GLN A 46 6.79 -26.60 17.47
CA GLN A 46 5.78 -27.28 16.64
C GLN A 46 5.48 -28.68 17.16
N HIS A 47 6.49 -29.43 17.60
CA HIS A 47 6.30 -30.75 18.20
C HIS A 47 5.44 -30.68 19.46
N TYR A 48 5.70 -29.74 20.36
CA TYR A 48 4.91 -29.56 21.57
C TYR A 48 3.46 -29.12 21.27
N PHE A 49 3.21 -28.22 20.32
CA PHE A 49 1.87 -27.87 19.89
C PHE A 49 1.12 -29.06 19.30
N MET A 50 1.77 -29.87 18.46
CA MET A 50 1.19 -31.07 17.87
C MET A 50 0.82 -32.09 18.98
N LYS A 51 1.69 -32.27 19.97
CA LYS A 51 1.44 -33.14 21.13
C LYS A 51 0.26 -32.66 21.98
N ALA A 52 0.06 -31.33 22.07
CA ALA A 52 -1.06 -30.72 22.75
C ALA A 52 -2.34 -30.69 21.92
N GLY A 53 -2.32 -31.10 20.64
CA GLY A 53 -3.47 -31.05 19.73
C GLY A 53 -3.82 -29.65 19.24
N VAL A 54 -2.90 -28.70 19.33
CA VAL A 54 -3.10 -27.29 18.93
C VAL A 54 -2.54 -27.07 17.54
N THR A 55 -3.31 -26.45 16.65
CA THR A 55 -2.84 -26.08 15.32
C THR A 55 -2.06 -24.76 15.36
N ALA A 56 -0.83 -24.77 14.86
CA ALA A 56 0.03 -23.58 14.87
C ALA A 56 0.33 -23.09 13.45
N LEU A 57 -0.02 -21.84 13.15
CA LEU A 57 0.33 -21.14 11.92
C LEU A 57 1.48 -20.17 12.18
N ARG A 58 2.54 -20.29 11.37
CA ARG A 58 3.77 -19.49 11.52
C ARG A 58 3.97 -18.49 10.37
N ARG A 59 4.75 -17.45 10.61
CA ARG A 59 5.18 -16.45 9.61
C ARG A 59 4.03 -15.74 8.91
N LEU A 60 2.93 -15.48 9.65
CA LEU A 60 1.83 -14.67 9.13
C LEU A 60 2.26 -13.20 9.01
N ARG A 61 1.76 -12.53 7.99
CA ARG A 61 2.01 -11.09 7.84
C ARG A 61 1.34 -10.33 8.99
N LYS A 62 1.97 -9.25 9.44
CA LYS A 62 1.42 -8.40 10.51
C LYS A 62 -0.01 -7.92 10.21
N THR A 63 -0.27 -7.57 8.94
CA THR A 63 -1.60 -7.15 8.47
C THR A 63 -2.64 -8.27 8.60
N ASP A 64 -2.25 -9.51 8.33
CA ASP A 64 -3.14 -10.67 8.40
C ASP A 64 -3.41 -11.04 9.86
N ASN A 65 -2.41 -11.00 10.74
CA ASN A 65 -2.61 -11.16 12.18
C ASN A 65 -3.59 -10.12 12.74
N ASN A 66 -3.47 -8.85 12.35
CA ASN A 66 -4.40 -7.81 12.77
C ASN A 66 -5.84 -8.08 12.30
N ARG A 67 -6.01 -8.62 11.09
CA ARG A 67 -7.33 -9.02 10.57
C ARG A 67 -7.88 -10.24 11.30
N LEU A 68 -7.04 -11.23 11.59
CA LEU A 68 -7.41 -12.41 12.39
C LEU A 68 -7.83 -12.02 13.80
N ALA A 69 -7.10 -11.12 14.46
CA ALA A 69 -7.49 -10.58 15.75
C ALA A 69 -8.88 -9.90 15.71
N ARG A 70 -9.18 -9.17 14.63
CA ARG A 70 -10.50 -8.52 14.47
C ARG A 70 -11.63 -9.50 14.24
N ILE A 71 -11.41 -10.55 13.43
CA ILE A 71 -12.47 -11.52 13.12
C ILE A 71 -12.72 -12.50 14.28
N SER A 72 -11.68 -12.85 15.04
CA SER A 72 -11.76 -13.75 16.18
C SER A 72 -12.11 -13.07 17.49
N GLY A 73 -11.90 -11.76 17.60
CA GLY A 73 -11.95 -11.02 18.85
C GLY A 73 -10.75 -11.29 19.77
N ALA A 74 -9.67 -11.90 19.25
CA ALA A 74 -8.45 -12.17 19.99
C ALA A 74 -7.61 -10.91 20.19
N THR A 75 -6.80 -10.90 21.24
CA THR A 75 -5.79 -9.87 21.52
C THR A 75 -4.41 -10.39 21.10
N ILE A 76 -3.63 -9.55 20.40
CA ILE A 76 -2.26 -9.89 20.04
C ILE A 76 -1.35 -9.59 21.21
N VAL A 77 -0.69 -10.61 21.73
CA VAL A 77 0.22 -10.52 22.88
C VAL A 77 1.66 -10.71 22.41
N HIS A 78 2.60 -9.99 23.02
CA HIS A 78 4.01 -10.05 22.66
C HIS A 78 4.77 -11.21 23.32
N ARG A 79 4.39 -11.55 24.56
CA ARG A 79 5.05 -12.57 25.37
C ARG A 79 4.06 -13.63 25.83
N PRO A 80 4.41 -14.92 25.69
CA PRO A 80 3.53 -16.01 26.13
C PRO A 80 3.18 -15.99 27.61
N GLU A 81 4.03 -15.40 28.47
CA GLU A 81 3.82 -15.31 29.91
C GLU A 81 2.68 -14.34 30.27
N GLU A 82 2.46 -13.32 29.44
CA GLU A 82 1.44 -12.29 29.65
C GLU A 82 0.04 -12.73 29.18
N LEU A 83 -0.07 -13.90 28.54
CA LEU A 83 -1.30 -14.38 27.92
C LEU A 83 -2.37 -14.72 28.98
N GLN A 84 -3.57 -14.15 28.78
CA GLN A 84 -4.75 -14.35 29.61
C GLN A 84 -5.85 -15.06 28.84
N GLU A 85 -6.79 -15.68 29.54
CA GLU A 85 -7.95 -16.32 28.91
C GLU A 85 -8.83 -15.33 28.12
N SER A 86 -8.86 -14.06 28.55
CA SER A 86 -9.55 -12.96 27.84
C SER A 86 -8.96 -12.63 26.47
N ASP A 87 -7.71 -13.00 26.21
CA ASP A 87 -7.02 -12.70 24.96
C ASP A 87 -7.33 -13.71 23.86
N VAL A 88 -7.93 -14.84 24.24
CA VAL A 88 -8.35 -15.88 23.30
C VAL A 88 -9.62 -15.46 22.56
N GLY A 89 -9.56 -15.43 21.24
CA GLY A 89 -10.71 -15.10 20.40
C GLY A 89 -11.75 -16.20 20.39
N THR A 90 -13.03 -15.85 20.62
CA THR A 90 -14.15 -16.78 20.69
C THR A 90 -15.21 -16.55 19.61
N LEU A 91 -14.99 -15.57 18.72
CA LEU A 91 -15.94 -15.18 17.68
C LEU A 91 -15.85 -16.02 16.40
N CYS A 92 -14.77 -16.78 16.22
CA CYS A 92 -14.64 -17.72 15.10
C CYS A 92 -15.50 -18.95 15.28
N ASP A 93 -16.07 -19.42 14.18
CA ASP A 93 -16.87 -20.65 14.10
C ASP A 93 -16.17 -21.74 13.31
N LEU A 94 -15.44 -21.37 12.26
CA LEU A 94 -14.78 -22.31 11.37
C LEU A 94 -13.31 -21.97 11.20
N PHE A 95 -12.48 -22.98 11.39
CA PHE A 95 -11.10 -23.02 10.93
C PHE A 95 -10.91 -24.27 10.06
N GLU A 96 -10.58 -24.10 8.81
CA GLU A 96 -10.44 -25.20 7.87
C GLU A 96 -9.28 -24.95 6.90
N VAL A 97 -8.51 -25.99 6.63
CA VAL A 97 -7.46 -25.97 5.61
C VAL A 97 -7.87 -26.89 4.46
N LYS A 98 -8.09 -26.31 3.28
CA LYS A 98 -8.46 -27.04 2.06
C LYS A 98 -7.36 -26.93 1.02
N LYS A 99 -7.09 -28.03 0.34
CA LYS A 99 -6.28 -28.01 -0.89
C LYS A 99 -7.17 -27.61 -2.06
N ILE A 100 -6.84 -26.51 -2.73
CA ILE A 100 -7.54 -26.02 -3.93
C ILE A 100 -6.50 -25.94 -5.03
N ALA A 101 -6.62 -26.78 -6.05
CA ALA A 101 -5.61 -27.04 -7.06
C ALA A 101 -4.28 -27.48 -6.41
N ASP A 102 -3.19 -26.73 -6.61
CA ASP A 102 -1.87 -27.07 -6.06
C ASP A 102 -1.57 -26.40 -4.72
N ASP A 103 -2.40 -25.45 -4.29
CA ASP A 103 -2.21 -24.64 -3.09
C ASP A 103 -3.10 -25.06 -1.92
N TYR A 104 -2.60 -24.87 -0.70
CA TYR A 104 -3.37 -25.02 0.53
C TYR A 104 -3.95 -23.67 0.96
N TRP A 105 -5.27 -23.64 1.14
CA TRP A 105 -6.02 -22.45 1.56
C TRP A 105 -6.53 -22.63 2.97
N THR A 106 -6.28 -21.67 3.82
CA THR A 106 -6.82 -21.63 5.19
C THR A 106 -8.05 -20.71 5.21
N PHE A 107 -9.19 -21.28 5.58
CA PHE A 107 -10.45 -20.57 5.75
C PHE A 107 -10.71 -20.34 7.23
N ILE A 108 -10.96 -19.09 7.58
CA ILE A 108 -11.33 -18.68 8.94
C ILE A 108 -12.58 -17.83 8.81
N SER A 109 -13.68 -18.26 9.42
CA SER A 109 -14.92 -17.51 9.42
C SER A 109 -15.46 -17.33 10.83
N SER A 110 -16.19 -16.25 11.03
CA SER A 110 -16.87 -15.96 12.28
C SER A 110 -18.27 -16.55 12.28
N LYS A 111 -18.87 -16.60 13.45
CA LYS A 111 -20.26 -17.02 13.64
C LYS A 111 -21.20 -16.12 12.82
N PRO A 112 -22.30 -16.69 12.25
CA PRO A 112 -23.21 -15.94 11.38
C PRO A 112 -23.87 -14.73 12.05
N ASP A 113 -24.07 -14.79 13.36
CA ASP A 113 -24.74 -13.74 14.15
C ASP A 113 -23.79 -12.63 14.64
N VAL A 114 -22.50 -12.72 14.29
CA VAL A 114 -21.49 -11.74 14.72
C VAL A 114 -21.19 -10.77 13.57
N ASP A 115 -21.30 -9.48 13.84
CA ASP A 115 -20.87 -8.45 12.91
C ASP A 115 -19.35 -8.50 12.72
N THR A 116 -18.91 -9.00 11.56
CA THR A 116 -17.50 -9.20 11.25
C THR A 116 -16.85 -7.90 10.84
N ARG A 117 -15.77 -7.54 11.54
CA ARG A 117 -14.99 -6.32 11.25
C ARG A 117 -13.84 -6.55 10.27
N ALA A 118 -13.76 -7.71 9.65
CA ALA A 118 -12.77 -8.06 8.64
C ALA A 118 -13.35 -9.02 7.61
N CYS A 119 -12.96 -8.85 6.36
CA CYS A 119 -13.32 -9.75 5.28
C CYS A 119 -12.16 -9.88 4.30
N THR A 120 -12.19 -10.93 3.49
CA THR A 120 -11.23 -11.13 2.39
C THR A 120 -11.99 -11.21 1.08
N ILE A 121 -11.57 -10.41 0.11
CA ILE A 121 -12.08 -10.45 -1.26
C ILE A 121 -11.05 -11.18 -2.11
N VAL A 122 -11.45 -12.31 -2.70
CA VAL A 122 -10.58 -13.10 -3.58
C VAL A 122 -10.83 -12.69 -5.03
N LEU A 123 -9.80 -12.13 -5.66
CA LEU A 123 -9.82 -11.77 -7.07
C LEU A 123 -9.27 -12.92 -7.89
N ARG A 124 -10.00 -13.34 -8.92
CA ARG A 124 -9.58 -14.37 -9.88
C ARG A 124 -9.61 -13.80 -11.28
N GLY A 125 -8.60 -14.10 -12.07
CA GLY A 125 -8.50 -13.66 -13.46
C GLY A 125 -7.49 -14.49 -14.24
N ALA A 126 -7.58 -14.42 -15.57
CA ALA A 126 -6.72 -15.18 -16.45
C ALA A 126 -5.27 -14.67 -16.52
N ASN A 127 -5.05 -13.39 -16.21
CA ASN A 127 -3.76 -12.71 -16.31
C ASN A 127 -3.46 -11.91 -15.05
N LYS A 128 -2.20 -11.94 -14.61
CA LYS A 128 -1.71 -11.21 -13.45
C LYS A 128 -1.88 -9.70 -13.60
N ASP A 129 -1.66 -9.16 -14.79
CA ASP A 129 -1.75 -7.71 -15.04
C ASP A 129 -3.19 -7.23 -14.91
N VAL A 130 -4.15 -8.00 -15.41
CA VAL A 130 -5.59 -7.73 -15.24
C VAL A 130 -5.97 -7.79 -13.76
N MET A 131 -5.48 -8.78 -13.03
CA MET A 131 -5.78 -8.90 -11.58
C MET A 131 -5.19 -7.72 -10.79
N ASN A 132 -3.97 -7.31 -11.09
CA ASN A 132 -3.34 -6.16 -10.45
C ASN A 132 -4.12 -4.86 -10.72
N GLU A 133 -4.63 -4.69 -11.94
CA GLU A 133 -5.44 -3.53 -12.31
C GLU A 133 -6.81 -3.55 -11.60
N VAL A 134 -7.46 -4.71 -11.53
CA VAL A 134 -8.72 -4.87 -10.78
C VAL A 134 -8.50 -4.61 -9.29
N GLU A 135 -7.40 -5.11 -8.70
CA GLU A 135 -7.05 -4.83 -7.30
C GLU A 135 -6.88 -3.32 -7.06
N ARG A 136 -6.15 -2.64 -7.94
CA ARG A 136 -5.93 -1.19 -7.85
C ARG A 136 -7.23 -0.40 -7.93
N ASN A 137 -8.09 -0.75 -8.90
CA ASN A 137 -9.40 -0.10 -9.07
C ASN A 137 -10.33 -0.37 -7.88
N LEU A 138 -10.31 -1.59 -7.33
CA LEU A 138 -11.10 -1.93 -6.15
C LEU A 138 -10.67 -1.13 -4.92
N TRP A 139 -9.36 -0.99 -4.70
CA TRP A 139 -8.83 -0.15 -3.62
C TRP A 139 -9.24 1.31 -3.76
N ASP A 140 -9.22 1.85 -4.98
CA ASP A 140 -9.66 3.22 -5.26
C ASP A 140 -11.14 3.38 -4.95
N ALA A 141 -11.98 2.51 -5.48
CA ALA A 141 -13.43 2.52 -5.23
C ALA A 141 -13.77 2.40 -3.72
N MET A 142 -13.10 1.52 -3.01
CA MET A 142 -13.31 1.35 -1.56
C MET A 142 -12.91 2.60 -0.77
N ASN A 143 -11.81 3.26 -1.13
CA ASN A 143 -11.39 4.49 -0.48
C ASN A 143 -12.34 5.65 -0.77
N VAL A 144 -12.84 5.77 -1.99
CA VAL A 144 -13.87 6.77 -2.35
C VAL A 144 -15.14 6.53 -1.54
N ALA A 145 -15.64 5.28 -1.51
CA ALA A 145 -16.82 4.93 -0.71
C ALA A 145 -16.63 5.26 0.78
N ARG A 146 -15.48 4.93 1.34
CA ARG A 146 -15.13 5.26 2.73
C ARG A 146 -15.16 6.77 2.97
N ASN A 147 -14.58 7.56 2.06
CA ASN A 147 -14.56 9.02 2.20
C ASN A 147 -15.95 9.61 2.18
N ILE A 148 -16.85 9.10 1.32
CA ILE A 148 -18.24 9.54 1.25
C ILE A 148 -19.02 9.19 2.52
N VAL A 149 -18.77 8.02 3.12
CA VAL A 149 -19.39 7.64 4.40
C VAL A 149 -18.96 8.55 5.54
N LEU A 150 -17.68 8.97 5.55
CA LEU A 150 -17.12 9.82 6.61
C LEU A 150 -17.47 11.30 6.41
N ASP A 151 -17.47 11.79 5.17
CA ASP A 151 -17.82 13.17 4.80
C ASP A 151 -18.62 13.14 3.49
N PRO A 152 -19.97 13.25 3.54
CA PRO A 152 -20.84 13.08 2.37
C PRO A 152 -20.86 14.27 1.41
N ARG A 153 -19.92 15.21 1.54
CA ARG A 153 -19.82 16.34 0.62
C ARG A 153 -19.15 15.93 -0.68
N LEU A 154 -19.78 16.29 -1.79
CA LEU A 154 -19.30 16.04 -3.13
C LEU A 154 -19.01 17.36 -3.85
N VAL A 155 -18.07 17.32 -4.78
CA VAL A 155 -17.72 18.41 -5.68
C VAL A 155 -17.66 17.88 -7.12
N PRO A 156 -17.89 18.72 -8.14
CA PRO A 156 -17.79 18.28 -9.52
C PRO A 156 -16.36 17.92 -9.89
N GLY A 157 -16.22 16.82 -10.64
CA GLY A 157 -14.95 16.35 -11.19
C GLY A 157 -14.63 17.00 -12.53
N GLY A 158 -13.88 16.28 -13.38
CA GLY A 158 -13.52 16.78 -14.71
C GLY A 158 -12.68 18.06 -14.73
N GLY A 159 -12.00 18.41 -13.63
CA GLY A 159 -11.26 19.66 -13.49
C GLY A 159 -12.12 20.90 -13.21
N ALA A 160 -13.43 20.74 -13.00
CA ALA A 160 -14.34 21.85 -12.71
C ALA A 160 -14.00 22.54 -11.38
N SER A 161 -13.76 21.76 -10.33
CA SER A 161 -13.38 22.28 -9.00
C SER A 161 -12.07 23.05 -9.04
N GLU A 162 -11.08 22.58 -9.78
CA GLU A 162 -9.80 23.25 -9.98
C GLU A 162 -9.96 24.58 -10.72
N MET A 163 -10.80 24.60 -11.75
CA MET A 163 -11.10 25.85 -12.48
C MET A 163 -11.84 26.86 -11.62
N ALA A 164 -12.82 26.44 -10.83
CA ALA A 164 -13.54 27.31 -9.90
C ALA A 164 -12.59 27.93 -8.87
N VAL A 165 -11.68 27.13 -8.28
CA VAL A 165 -10.66 27.60 -7.35
C VAL A 165 -9.68 28.54 -8.05
N SER A 166 -9.22 28.21 -9.27
CA SER A 166 -8.34 29.06 -10.06
C SER A 166 -8.97 30.43 -10.31
N TYR A 167 -10.24 30.47 -10.71
CA TYR A 167 -10.97 31.72 -10.93
C TYR A 167 -11.03 32.58 -9.65
N GLU A 168 -11.41 31.98 -8.52
CA GLU A 168 -11.51 32.71 -7.26
C GLU A 168 -10.14 33.20 -6.74
N LEU A 169 -9.08 32.40 -6.87
CA LEU A 169 -7.75 32.81 -6.51
C LEU A 169 -7.23 33.97 -7.37
N ASN A 170 -7.53 33.96 -8.68
CA ASN A 170 -7.24 35.08 -9.57
C ASN A 170 -8.01 36.36 -9.19
N ARG A 171 -9.26 36.21 -8.74
CA ARG A 171 -10.08 37.32 -8.25
C ARG A 171 -9.51 37.88 -6.94
N LEU A 172 -9.21 37.02 -5.99
CA LEU A 172 -8.62 37.37 -4.69
C LEU A 172 -7.20 37.98 -4.85
N SER A 173 -6.42 37.51 -5.80
CA SER A 173 -5.07 38.06 -6.03
C SER A 173 -5.08 39.57 -6.29
N LYS A 174 -6.14 40.07 -6.92
CA LYS A 174 -6.30 41.53 -7.23
C LYS A 174 -6.55 42.37 -5.98
N SER A 175 -7.05 41.78 -4.89
CA SER A 175 -7.30 42.46 -3.60
C SER A 175 -6.10 42.40 -2.63
N VAL A 176 -5.09 41.59 -2.97
CA VAL A 176 -3.89 41.44 -2.16
C VAL A 176 -2.83 42.45 -2.61
N GLU A 177 -2.27 43.23 -1.67
CA GLU A 177 -1.27 44.25 -1.97
C GLU A 177 0.14 43.67 -2.04
N GLY A 178 0.96 44.25 -2.93
CA GLY A 178 2.39 44.00 -3.03
C GLY A 178 2.76 42.62 -3.55
N VAL A 179 3.93 42.14 -3.16
CA VAL A 179 4.56 40.91 -3.65
C VAL A 179 3.73 39.66 -3.32
N ARG A 180 2.93 39.71 -2.27
CA ARG A 180 2.04 38.61 -1.84
C ARG A 180 1.00 38.23 -2.89
N GLN A 181 0.72 39.08 -3.86
CA GLN A 181 -0.16 38.80 -4.99
C GLN A 181 0.36 37.66 -5.88
N ILE A 182 1.69 37.56 -6.04
CA ILE A 182 2.33 36.63 -6.96
C ILE A 182 2.03 35.17 -6.62
N PRO A 183 2.19 34.69 -5.36
CA PRO A 183 1.85 33.32 -5.00
C PRO A 183 0.38 32.96 -5.29
N TYR A 184 -0.56 33.83 -5.00
CA TYR A 184 -1.99 33.59 -5.30
C TYR A 184 -2.22 33.34 -6.79
N ARG A 185 -1.63 34.18 -7.63
CA ARG A 185 -1.74 34.05 -9.08
C ARG A 185 -1.06 32.77 -9.60
N ASN A 186 0.09 32.43 -9.06
CA ASN A 186 0.82 31.23 -9.47
C ASN A 186 0.08 29.96 -9.08
N VAL A 187 -0.50 29.89 -7.88
CA VAL A 187 -1.34 28.77 -7.46
C VAL A 187 -2.60 28.67 -8.34
N ALA A 188 -3.22 29.79 -8.69
CA ALA A 188 -4.36 29.79 -9.61
C ALA A 188 -3.99 29.18 -10.98
N LEU A 189 -2.83 29.55 -11.54
CA LEU A 189 -2.33 28.97 -12.79
C LEU A 189 -1.98 27.48 -12.65
N ALA A 190 -1.43 27.08 -11.50
CA ALA A 190 -1.11 25.68 -11.22
C ALA A 190 -2.37 24.80 -11.16
N MET A 191 -3.48 25.30 -10.62
CA MET A 191 -4.75 24.55 -10.59
C MET A 191 -5.27 24.22 -12.00
N GLU A 192 -5.00 25.05 -13.00
CA GLU A 192 -5.41 24.79 -14.38
C GLU A 192 -4.65 23.63 -15.05
N VAL A 193 -3.58 23.12 -14.43
CA VAL A 193 -2.83 21.99 -14.97
C VAL A 193 -3.71 20.73 -15.04
N VAL A 194 -4.61 20.52 -14.08
CA VAL A 194 -5.51 19.36 -14.07
C VAL A 194 -6.45 19.32 -15.28
N PRO A 195 -7.30 20.33 -15.52
CA PRO A 195 -8.16 20.32 -16.71
C PRO A 195 -7.35 20.33 -18.01
N ARG A 196 -6.19 21.00 -18.05
CA ARG A 196 -5.30 21.01 -19.21
C ARG A 196 -4.77 19.62 -19.55
N THR A 197 -4.34 18.85 -18.54
CA THR A 197 -3.88 17.49 -18.70
C THR A 197 -5.00 16.56 -19.15
N LEU A 198 -6.21 16.73 -18.62
CA LEU A 198 -7.39 16.00 -19.09
C LEU A 198 -7.67 16.23 -20.58
N MET A 199 -7.59 17.49 -21.02
CA MET A 199 -7.74 17.85 -22.45
C MET A 199 -6.65 17.20 -23.32
N GLN A 200 -5.40 17.22 -22.86
CA GLN A 200 -4.28 16.56 -23.56
C GLN A 200 -4.50 15.07 -23.71
N ASN A 201 -4.91 14.41 -22.61
CA ASN A 201 -5.10 12.95 -22.58
C ASN A 201 -6.25 12.50 -23.46
N CYS A 202 -7.28 13.30 -23.64
CA CYS A 202 -8.39 12.99 -24.57
C CYS A 202 -8.12 13.45 -26.03
N GLY A 203 -6.96 14.03 -26.33
CA GLY A 203 -6.60 14.46 -27.68
C GLY A 203 -7.30 15.72 -28.15
N ALA A 204 -7.87 16.52 -27.25
CA ALA A 204 -8.60 17.73 -27.59
C ALA A 204 -7.68 18.95 -27.79
N ASP A 205 -8.18 20.00 -28.45
CA ASP A 205 -7.50 21.28 -28.58
C ASP A 205 -7.45 22.02 -27.23
N VAL A 206 -6.30 21.88 -26.55
CA VAL A 206 -6.08 22.44 -25.20
C VAL A 206 -6.20 23.95 -25.16
N VAL A 207 -5.67 24.67 -26.15
CA VAL A 207 -5.67 26.14 -26.15
C VAL A 207 -7.07 26.70 -26.27
N ARG A 208 -7.85 26.12 -27.16
CA ARG A 208 -9.26 26.50 -27.37
C ARG A 208 -10.08 26.18 -26.13
N LEU A 209 -10.07 24.94 -25.67
CA LEU A 209 -10.93 24.49 -24.59
C LEU A 209 -10.62 25.13 -23.23
N ILE A 210 -9.35 25.35 -22.90
CA ILE A 210 -9.01 26.05 -21.64
C ILE A 210 -9.50 27.51 -21.66
N THR A 211 -9.45 28.13 -22.82
CA THR A 211 -9.94 29.51 -22.98
C THR A 211 -11.47 29.56 -22.87
N GLU A 212 -12.16 28.62 -23.50
CA GLU A 212 -13.63 28.49 -23.40
C GLU A 212 -14.05 28.20 -21.95
N LEU A 213 -13.34 27.30 -21.25
CA LEU A 213 -13.62 26.94 -19.85
C LEU A 213 -13.43 28.15 -18.91
N ARG A 214 -12.32 28.90 -19.08
CA ARG A 214 -12.09 30.15 -18.34
C ARG A 214 -13.23 31.16 -18.57
N ALA A 215 -13.64 31.34 -19.83
CA ALA A 215 -14.71 32.24 -20.18
C ALA A 215 -16.05 31.82 -19.55
N LYS A 216 -16.32 30.49 -19.52
CA LYS A 216 -17.53 29.94 -18.92
C LYS A 216 -17.58 30.19 -17.41
N HIS A 217 -16.52 29.95 -16.68
CA HIS A 217 -16.42 30.23 -15.23
C HIS A 217 -16.47 31.72 -14.92
N ALA A 218 -15.91 32.57 -15.79
CA ALA A 218 -15.94 34.03 -15.61
C ALA A 218 -17.32 34.64 -15.89
N GLN A 219 -18.15 34.03 -16.75
CA GLN A 219 -19.44 34.53 -17.16
C GLN A 219 -20.46 34.57 -16.01
N ASP A 220 -20.60 33.50 -15.28
CA ASP A 220 -21.43 33.40 -14.06
C ASP A 220 -20.81 32.40 -13.07
N PRO A 221 -19.91 32.85 -12.17
CA PRO A 221 -19.21 31.96 -11.24
C PRO A 221 -20.14 31.19 -10.30
N ALA A 222 -21.32 31.73 -10.02
CA ALA A 222 -22.27 31.10 -9.11
C ALA A 222 -23.06 29.96 -9.76
N LYS A 223 -23.23 30.00 -11.09
CA LYS A 223 -23.97 28.97 -11.82
C LYS A 223 -23.05 28.01 -12.58
N ASN A 224 -21.90 28.50 -13.07
CA ASN A 224 -21.04 27.73 -13.96
C ASN A 224 -19.87 27.07 -13.24
N TRP A 225 -19.91 26.96 -11.91
CA TRP A 225 -18.85 26.35 -11.09
C TRP A 225 -18.69 24.85 -11.37
N SER A 226 -19.71 24.18 -11.91
CA SER A 226 -19.72 22.75 -12.24
C SER A 226 -19.18 22.39 -13.63
N TRP A 227 -18.85 23.42 -14.46
CA TRP A 227 -18.33 23.16 -15.79
C TRP A 227 -16.90 22.65 -15.76
N GLY A 228 -16.67 21.53 -16.43
CA GLY A 228 -15.39 20.83 -16.53
C GLY A 228 -15.18 20.23 -17.92
N ILE A 229 -14.29 19.25 -18.00
CA ILE A 229 -13.91 18.56 -19.24
C ILE A 229 -14.59 17.20 -19.31
N ASP A 230 -15.35 16.99 -20.37
CA ASP A 230 -15.82 15.67 -20.79
C ASP A 230 -14.73 15.02 -21.67
N GLY A 231 -13.98 14.09 -21.08
CA GLY A 231 -12.89 13.39 -21.76
C GLY A 231 -13.35 12.43 -22.85
N ILE A 232 -14.63 12.04 -22.87
CA ILE A 232 -15.20 11.16 -23.90
C ILE A 232 -15.49 11.95 -25.16
N ARG A 233 -16.08 13.15 -24.99
CA ARG A 233 -16.46 14.02 -26.10
C ARG A 233 -15.36 14.99 -26.55
N GLY A 234 -14.33 15.19 -25.71
CA GLY A 234 -13.29 16.17 -25.94
C GLY A 234 -13.81 17.60 -25.95
N ALA A 235 -14.74 17.92 -25.07
CA ALA A 235 -15.44 19.21 -25.00
C ALA A 235 -15.66 19.65 -23.54
N ILE A 236 -16.00 20.91 -23.34
CA ILE A 236 -16.49 21.40 -22.05
C ILE A 236 -17.94 20.93 -21.83
N ALA A 237 -18.26 20.49 -20.62
CA ALA A 237 -19.62 20.09 -20.25
C ALA A 237 -19.88 20.39 -18.77
N ASP A 238 -21.17 20.42 -18.41
CA ASP A 238 -21.55 20.47 -17.01
C ASP A 238 -21.35 19.08 -16.36
N MET A 239 -20.49 19.03 -15.36
CA MET A 239 -20.18 17.78 -14.64
C MET A 239 -21.35 17.33 -13.77
N TYR A 240 -22.25 18.24 -13.43
CA TYR A 240 -23.49 17.89 -12.73
C TYR A 240 -24.40 17.02 -13.63
N ASP A 241 -24.57 17.39 -14.86
CA ASP A 241 -25.42 16.68 -15.85
C ASP A 241 -24.76 15.37 -16.30
N THR A 242 -23.41 15.35 -16.38
CA THR A 242 -22.65 14.14 -16.74
C THR A 242 -22.50 13.15 -15.59
N GLY A 243 -22.85 13.55 -14.35
CA GLY A 243 -22.76 12.70 -13.17
C GLY A 243 -21.33 12.41 -12.68
N VAL A 244 -20.37 13.28 -13.00
CA VAL A 244 -18.96 13.13 -12.59
C VAL A 244 -18.71 13.86 -11.28
N TRP A 245 -18.61 13.09 -10.20
CA TRP A 245 -18.46 13.61 -8.85
C TRP A 245 -17.19 13.10 -8.17
N GLU A 246 -16.64 13.94 -7.30
CA GLU A 246 -15.50 13.59 -6.47
C GLU A 246 -15.76 13.95 -5.00
N PRO A 247 -15.22 13.22 -4.02
CA PRO A 247 -15.34 13.58 -2.62
C PRO A 247 -14.62 14.91 -2.33
N PHE A 248 -15.31 15.82 -1.65
CA PHE A 248 -14.74 17.13 -1.26
C PHE A 248 -13.44 16.97 -0.46
N VAL A 249 -13.40 16.01 0.48
CA VAL A 249 -12.24 15.81 1.34
C VAL A 249 -10.97 15.45 0.55
N VAL A 250 -11.12 14.71 -0.55
CA VAL A 250 -10.00 14.34 -1.43
C VAL A 250 -9.43 15.59 -2.11
N LYS A 251 -10.29 16.44 -2.69
CA LYS A 251 -9.86 17.68 -3.36
C LYS A 251 -9.22 18.67 -2.38
N ALA A 252 -9.85 18.88 -1.23
CA ALA A 252 -9.31 19.76 -0.20
C ALA A 252 -7.93 19.30 0.28
N GLN A 253 -7.76 18.01 0.52
CA GLN A 253 -6.47 17.45 0.94
C GLN A 253 -5.43 17.52 -0.17
N THR A 254 -5.82 17.27 -1.43
CA THR A 254 -4.92 17.36 -2.59
C THR A 254 -4.34 18.77 -2.73
N PHE A 255 -5.21 19.79 -2.69
CA PHE A 255 -4.76 21.18 -2.80
C PHE A 255 -3.84 21.59 -1.65
N LYS A 256 -4.22 21.21 -0.42
CA LYS A 256 -3.41 21.49 0.77
C LYS A 256 -2.02 20.83 0.68
N SER A 257 -1.97 19.54 0.40
CA SER A 257 -0.71 18.78 0.33
C SER A 257 0.18 19.26 -0.82
N ALA A 258 -0.40 19.63 -1.98
CA ALA A 258 0.36 20.16 -3.11
C ALA A 258 1.03 21.50 -2.76
N ILE A 259 0.29 22.40 -2.11
CA ILE A 259 0.81 23.71 -1.69
C ILE A 259 1.89 23.53 -0.60
N GLU A 260 1.65 22.68 0.40
CA GLU A 260 2.62 22.38 1.45
C GLU A 260 3.92 21.80 0.87
N SER A 261 3.81 20.87 -0.09
CA SER A 261 4.97 20.29 -0.78
C SER A 261 5.73 21.33 -1.59
N ALA A 262 5.03 22.22 -2.30
CA ALA A 262 5.65 23.33 -3.02
C ALA A 262 6.39 24.28 -2.07
N CYS A 263 5.80 24.59 -0.93
CA CYS A 263 6.45 25.42 0.10
C CYS A 263 7.71 24.74 0.68
N MET A 264 7.69 23.41 0.85
CA MET A 264 8.86 22.65 1.28
C MET A 264 9.99 22.73 0.23
N LEU A 265 9.67 22.52 -1.05
CA LEU A 265 10.65 22.61 -2.13
C LEU A 265 11.26 24.01 -2.25
N LEU A 266 10.46 25.06 -2.06
CA LEU A 266 10.94 26.45 -2.09
C LEU A 266 11.87 26.81 -0.91
N ARG A 267 11.89 26.00 0.16
CA ARG A 267 12.79 26.17 1.30
C ARG A 267 14.15 25.48 1.13
N VAL A 268 14.31 24.68 0.09
CA VAL A 268 15.57 23.99 -0.18
C VAL A 268 16.56 24.98 -0.77
N ASP A 269 17.60 25.28 -0.01
CA ASP A 269 18.67 26.22 -0.39
C ASP A 269 19.84 25.50 -1.07
N ASP A 270 20.17 24.28 -0.59
CA ASP A 270 21.33 23.53 -1.07
C ASP A 270 21.07 22.02 -0.96
N ILE A 271 21.73 21.25 -1.82
CA ILE A 271 21.66 19.78 -1.85
C ILE A 271 23.05 19.21 -1.68
N LEU A 272 23.34 18.66 -0.51
CA LEU A 272 24.57 17.97 -0.22
C LEU A 272 24.48 16.51 -0.64
N SER A 273 25.03 16.13 -1.78
CA SER A 273 25.14 14.75 -2.21
C SER A 273 26.43 14.13 -1.69
N GLY A 274 26.36 13.35 -0.62
CA GLY A 274 27.49 12.61 -0.03
C GLY A 274 27.78 11.26 -0.68
N ALA A 275 27.42 11.04 -1.94
CA ALA A 275 27.79 9.82 -2.66
C ALA A 275 29.29 9.86 -3.03
N SER A 276 30.15 9.58 -2.05
CA SER A 276 31.51 9.12 -2.32
C SER A 276 31.41 7.89 -3.23
N LYS A 277 31.82 7.99 -4.48
CA LYS A 277 32.15 6.82 -5.30
C LYS A 277 33.22 6.08 -4.53
N ARG A 278 32.87 5.00 -3.80
CA ARG A 278 33.86 4.02 -3.39
C ARG A 278 34.48 3.50 -4.67
N ASP A 279 35.74 3.87 -4.89
CA ASP A 279 36.58 3.30 -5.93
C ASP A 279 36.57 1.77 -5.75
N LYS A 280 35.93 1.07 -6.65
CA LYS A 280 35.94 -0.40 -6.72
C LYS A 280 37.31 -0.98 -7.10
N SER A 281 38.36 -0.15 -7.17
CA SER A 281 39.69 -0.53 -7.62
C SER A 281 40.62 -1.09 -6.52
N GLN A 282 40.14 -1.28 -5.27
CA GLN A 282 40.97 -1.80 -4.18
C GLN A 282 40.35 -2.95 -3.36
N GLN A 283 39.50 -3.79 -3.95
CA GLN A 283 39.25 -5.12 -3.37
C GLN A 283 39.91 -6.18 -4.27
N GLN A 284 41.19 -6.43 -4.03
CA GLN A 284 41.78 -7.73 -4.35
C GLN A 284 41.03 -8.78 -3.49
N PRO A 285 40.46 -9.83 -4.07
CA PRO A 285 39.83 -10.89 -3.29
C PRO A 285 40.90 -11.55 -2.42
N SER A 286 40.66 -11.59 -1.11
CA SER A 286 41.49 -12.32 -0.18
C SER A 286 41.47 -13.81 -0.55
N ALA A 287 42.60 -14.51 -0.44
CA ALA A 287 42.76 -15.93 -0.81
C ALA A 287 41.74 -16.90 -0.18
N LYS A 288 41.00 -16.49 0.86
CA LYS A 288 39.91 -17.26 1.45
C LYS A 288 38.59 -17.27 0.65
N ALA A 289 38.39 -16.36 -0.29
CA ALA A 289 37.17 -16.35 -1.12
C ALA A 289 37.25 -17.29 -2.33
N ILE A 290 38.41 -17.90 -2.57
CA ILE A 290 38.64 -18.81 -3.70
C ILE A 290 38.37 -20.29 -3.26
N GLU A 291 38.52 -20.62 -1.99
CA GLU A 291 38.25 -21.98 -1.50
C GLU A 291 36.74 -22.31 -1.36
N ASP A 292 35.89 -21.32 -1.14
CA ASP A 292 34.42 -21.54 -1.02
C ASP A 292 33.68 -21.63 -2.36
N SER A 293 34.37 -21.34 -3.49
CA SER A 293 33.75 -21.42 -4.84
C SER A 293 33.94 -22.76 -5.55
N GLU A 294 34.76 -23.67 -5.01
CA GLU A 294 35.02 -24.97 -5.63
C GLU A 294 34.14 -26.13 -5.11
N LEU A 295 33.19 -25.86 -4.18
CA LEU A 295 32.35 -26.88 -3.58
C LEU A 295 30.85 -26.81 -4.01
N SER A 296 30.54 -26.19 -5.14
CA SER A 296 29.19 -26.27 -5.74
C SER A 296 29.23 -27.07 -7.03
N GLU A 297 28.68 -28.27 -6.97
CA GLU A 297 28.55 -29.19 -8.09
C GLU A 297 27.77 -28.60 -9.27
N PRO A 298 28.06 -28.94 -10.54
CA PRO A 298 27.44 -28.43 -11.72
C PRO A 298 26.13 -29.16 -11.99
N GLY A 299 25.01 -28.48 -11.75
CA GLY A 299 23.69 -28.88 -12.27
C GLY A 299 23.60 -28.62 -13.78
N MET A 300 23.35 -29.67 -14.57
CA MET A 300 23.07 -29.64 -15.99
C MET A 300 21.91 -28.69 -16.32
N GLY A 301 22.13 -27.73 -17.22
CA GLY A 301 21.11 -26.91 -17.88
C GLY A 301 21.46 -26.62 -19.32
N MET A 302 20.65 -27.18 -20.22
CA MET A 302 20.74 -27.14 -21.70
C MET A 302 20.81 -25.73 -22.29
N GLY A 303 21.61 -25.64 -23.32
CA GLY A 303 21.77 -24.82 -24.47
C GLY A 303 20.78 -23.69 -24.79
N GLY A 304 21.34 -22.49 -24.91
CA GLY A 304 20.75 -21.38 -25.65
C GLY A 304 21.80 -20.76 -26.55
N MET A 305 21.60 -20.89 -27.89
CA MET A 305 22.45 -20.34 -28.92
C MET A 305 22.46 -18.80 -28.93
N PRO A 306 23.58 -18.16 -29.26
CA PRO A 306 23.61 -16.72 -29.50
C PRO A 306 23.17 -16.40 -30.93
N MET A 307 22.12 -15.60 -31.09
CA MET A 307 21.76 -14.95 -32.36
C MET A 307 22.65 -13.73 -32.59
N GLY A 308 23.36 -13.77 -33.71
CA GLY A 308 24.25 -12.74 -34.16
C GLY A 308 23.55 -11.44 -34.55
N GLY A 309 24.20 -10.32 -34.25
CA GLY A 309 23.78 -9.00 -34.69
C GLY A 309 24.07 -8.79 -36.16
N MET A 310 23.12 -8.16 -36.89
CA MET A 310 23.32 -7.58 -38.21
C MET A 310 23.42 -6.06 -38.09
N PRO A 311 24.27 -5.41 -38.90
CA PRO A 311 24.48 -3.96 -38.85
C PRO A 311 23.41 -3.20 -39.65
N MET A 312 23.04 -2.04 -39.10
CA MET A 312 22.23 -1.03 -39.78
C MET A 312 23.00 -0.38 -40.94
N MET A 313 22.39 -0.34 -42.13
CA MET A 313 22.68 0.59 -43.19
C MET A 313 21.36 1.15 -43.73
N GLY A 314 21.30 2.45 -43.87
CA GLY A 314 20.28 3.21 -44.58
C GLY A 314 19.54 4.20 -43.71
#